data_ef0e0db2e9fc9d5e8bdc5ae8f809739b
#
_entry.id   ef0e0db2e9fc9d5e8bdc5ae8f809739b
#
_cell.length_a   1.000
_cell.length_b   1.000
_cell.length_c   1.000
_cell.angle_alpha   90.00
_cell.angle_beta   90.00
_cell.angle_gamma   90.00
#
_symmetry.space_group_name_H-M   'P 1'
#
loop_
_entity.id
_entity.type
_entity.pdbx_description
1 polymer ?
#
loop_
_entity_poly.entity_id
_entity_poly.type
_entity_poly.pdbx_seq_one_letter_code
_entity_poly.pdbx_strand_id
1 'polypeptide(L)'
;MTDERAILAANAAYYHAFKTGDFAEMSRIWADDDGVSCIHPGWPALVGRQVVLESYRNILRNPDRERLDHRDEKAIVSGSEGRVVCVEIVSGAGVALAATNWFRRIDSEWRMVHHQASPIAAMLAEAAPSSQRLN
;
A
#
# COMPACT_ATOMS: atom_id res chain seq x y z
N MET A 1 0.51 -14.51 18.46
CA MET A 1 1.12 -13.74 17.36
C MET A 1 1.47 -12.35 17.87
N THR A 2 2.66 -11.87 17.60
CA THR A 2 3.03 -10.49 17.96
C THR A 2 2.27 -9.50 17.09
N ASP A 3 2.15 -8.26 17.58
CA ASP A 3 1.52 -7.19 16.79
C ASP A 3 2.29 -6.93 15.50
N GLU A 4 3.60 -7.01 15.52
CA GLU A 4 4.41 -6.83 14.32
C GLU A 4 4.10 -7.88 13.26
N ARG A 5 3.98 -9.15 13.65
CA ARG A 5 3.59 -10.21 12.72
C ARG A 5 2.18 -10.03 12.20
N ALA A 6 1.26 -9.61 13.07
CA ALA A 6 -0.13 -9.41 12.69
C ALA A 6 -0.28 -8.26 11.68
N ILE A 7 0.42 -7.16 11.89
CA ILE A 7 0.36 -6.03 10.96
C ILE A 7 1.05 -6.37 9.63
N LEU A 8 2.13 -7.13 9.66
CA LEU A 8 2.78 -7.61 8.42
C LEU A 8 1.85 -8.55 7.65
N ALA A 9 1.08 -9.39 8.34
CA ALA A 9 0.08 -10.23 7.69
C ALA A 9 -1.03 -9.40 7.04
N ALA A 10 -1.49 -8.35 7.71
CA ALA A 10 -2.48 -7.43 7.16
C ALA A 10 -1.94 -6.72 5.91
N ASN A 11 -0.68 -6.32 5.96
CA ASN A 11 0.00 -5.70 4.82
C ASN A 11 0.08 -6.67 3.62
N ALA A 12 0.44 -7.91 3.88
CA ALA A 12 0.50 -8.94 2.84
C ALA A 12 -0.89 -9.20 2.24
N ALA A 13 -1.93 -9.20 3.07
CA ALA A 13 -3.31 -9.38 2.61
C ALA A 13 -3.74 -8.26 1.66
N TYR A 14 -3.32 -7.03 1.92
CA TYR A 14 -3.59 -5.89 1.04
C TYR A 14 -3.01 -6.14 -0.37
N TYR A 15 -1.74 -6.52 -0.46
CA TYR A 15 -1.11 -6.77 -1.75
C TYR A 15 -1.68 -8.01 -2.44
N HIS A 16 -2.07 -9.02 -1.67
CA HIS A 16 -2.72 -10.21 -2.24
C HIS A 16 -4.08 -9.85 -2.86
N ALA A 17 -4.88 -9.06 -2.17
CA ALA A 17 -6.17 -8.59 -2.71
C ALA A 17 -5.97 -7.77 -3.98
N PHE A 18 -4.94 -6.92 -4.00
CA PHE A 18 -4.60 -6.15 -5.20
C PHE A 18 -4.21 -7.06 -6.36
N LYS A 19 -3.34 -8.02 -6.09
CA LYS A 19 -2.83 -8.95 -7.10
C LYS A 19 -3.94 -9.81 -7.71
N THR A 20 -4.83 -10.32 -6.86
CA THR A 20 -5.93 -11.20 -7.31
C THR A 20 -7.15 -10.44 -7.82
N GLY A 21 -7.20 -9.12 -7.65
CA GLY A 21 -8.34 -8.31 -8.04
C GLY A 21 -9.56 -8.54 -7.16
N ASP A 22 -9.35 -8.94 -5.91
CA ASP A 22 -10.42 -9.30 -4.98
C ASP A 22 -10.93 -8.07 -4.23
N PHE A 23 -11.95 -7.43 -4.76
CA PHE A 23 -12.50 -6.23 -4.16
C PHE A 23 -13.18 -6.52 -2.81
N ALA A 24 -13.80 -7.67 -2.66
CA ALA A 24 -14.43 -8.04 -1.38
C ALA A 24 -13.38 -8.12 -0.26
N GLU A 25 -12.24 -8.73 -0.55
CA GLU A 25 -11.13 -8.79 0.40
C GLU A 25 -10.55 -7.39 0.66
N MET A 26 -10.36 -6.60 -0.39
CA MET A 26 -9.87 -5.22 -0.24
C MET A 26 -10.79 -4.41 0.68
N SER A 27 -12.10 -4.57 0.55
CA SER A 27 -13.08 -3.87 1.39
C SER A 27 -12.96 -4.25 2.86
N ARG A 28 -12.61 -5.50 3.16
CA ARG A 28 -12.43 -5.96 4.55
C ARG A 28 -11.13 -5.46 5.17
N ILE A 29 -10.11 -5.24 4.35
CA ILE A 29 -8.80 -4.77 4.84
C ILE A 29 -8.90 -3.33 5.34
N TRP A 30 -9.67 -2.50 4.67
CA TRP A 30 -9.84 -1.09 5.06
C TRP A 30 -10.75 -0.94 6.26
N ALA A 31 -10.39 -0.02 7.17
CA ALA A 31 -11.22 0.28 8.32
C ALA A 31 -12.59 0.82 7.89
N ASP A 32 -13.62 0.48 8.67
CA ASP A 32 -14.99 0.90 8.38
C ASP A 32 -15.28 2.23 9.10
N ASP A 33 -14.59 3.27 8.67
CA ASP A 33 -14.86 4.64 9.13
C ASP A 33 -14.43 5.65 8.05
N ASP A 34 -14.88 6.89 8.19
CA ASP A 34 -14.62 7.94 7.22
C ASP A 34 -13.27 8.62 7.41
N GLY A 35 -12.50 8.20 8.40
CA GLY A 35 -11.15 8.73 8.65
C GLY A 35 -10.08 8.11 7.77
N VAL A 36 -10.43 7.14 6.91
CA VAL A 36 -9.45 6.52 6.02
C VAL A 36 -9.07 7.45 4.88
N SER A 37 -7.85 7.30 4.38
CA SER A 37 -7.36 8.10 3.27
C SER A 37 -6.40 7.28 2.40
N CYS A 38 -6.26 7.70 1.16
CA CYS A 38 -5.42 7.00 0.20
C CYS A 38 -4.85 7.99 -0.81
N ILE A 39 -3.57 7.84 -1.13
CA ILE A 39 -2.92 8.60 -2.18
C ILE A 39 -2.27 7.58 -3.11
N HIS A 40 -2.93 7.28 -4.23
CA HIS A 40 -2.34 6.44 -5.26
C HIS A 40 -1.19 7.19 -5.94
N PRO A 41 -0.20 6.48 -6.51
CA PRO A 41 0.92 7.14 -7.18
C PRO A 41 0.42 8.13 -8.25
N GLY A 42 0.78 9.40 -8.07
CA GLY A 42 0.39 10.45 -9.01
C GLY A 42 -1.02 11.01 -8.81
N TRP A 43 -1.77 10.52 -7.83
CA TRP A 43 -3.14 10.98 -7.57
C TRP A 43 -3.17 12.01 -6.45
N PRO A 44 -4.18 12.87 -6.43
CA PRO A 44 -4.47 13.67 -5.23
C PRO A 44 -5.00 12.76 -4.12
N ALA A 45 -5.03 13.30 -2.90
CA ALA A 45 -5.50 12.55 -1.74
C ALA A 45 -7.00 12.25 -1.84
N LEU A 46 -7.36 11.01 -1.56
CA LEU A 46 -8.74 10.56 -1.42
C LEU A 46 -9.03 10.39 0.07
N VAL A 47 -10.13 10.95 0.54
CA VAL A 47 -10.49 10.90 1.96
C VAL A 47 -11.90 10.35 2.09
N GLY A 48 -12.08 9.38 3.00
CA GLY A 48 -13.35 8.74 3.27
C GLY A 48 -13.45 7.37 2.64
N ARG A 49 -14.11 6.45 3.35
CA ARG A 49 -14.19 5.04 2.95
C ARG A 49 -14.82 4.86 1.57
N GLN A 50 -15.94 5.54 1.32
CA GLN A 50 -16.65 5.38 0.04
C GLN A 50 -15.75 5.76 -1.14
N VAL A 51 -15.08 6.90 -1.04
CA VAL A 51 -14.21 7.41 -2.11
C VAL A 51 -13.00 6.50 -2.30
N VAL A 52 -12.38 6.06 -1.21
CA VAL A 52 -11.23 5.18 -1.26
C VAL A 52 -11.61 3.83 -1.90
N LEU A 53 -12.68 3.20 -1.43
CA LEU A 53 -13.12 1.90 -1.97
C LEU A 53 -13.57 2.01 -3.41
N GLU A 54 -14.21 3.10 -3.80
CA GLU A 54 -14.58 3.33 -5.20
C GLU A 54 -13.34 3.34 -6.11
N SER A 55 -12.26 3.97 -5.67
CA SER A 55 -11.01 3.98 -6.43
C SER A 55 -10.45 2.57 -6.60
N TYR A 56 -10.47 1.75 -5.54
CA TYR A 56 -10.01 0.36 -5.64
C TYR A 56 -10.92 -0.49 -6.49
N ARG A 57 -12.24 -0.28 -6.41
CA ARG A 57 -13.18 -0.98 -7.28
C ARG A 57 -12.84 -0.75 -8.75
N ASN A 58 -12.58 0.50 -9.11
CA ASN A 58 -12.24 0.86 -10.48
C ASN A 58 -10.89 0.28 -10.91
N ILE A 59 -9.90 0.35 -10.04
CA ILE A 59 -8.56 -0.20 -10.34
C ILE A 59 -8.63 -1.73 -10.49
N LEU A 60 -9.26 -2.41 -9.54
CA LEU A 60 -9.23 -3.88 -9.48
C LEU A 60 -10.03 -4.54 -10.61
N ARG A 61 -11.07 -3.88 -11.12
CA ARG A 61 -11.84 -4.43 -12.25
C ARG A 61 -11.15 -4.25 -13.59
N ASN A 62 -10.10 -3.45 -13.66
CA ASN A 62 -9.33 -3.27 -14.89
C ASN A 62 -8.40 -4.49 -15.08
N PRO A 63 -8.59 -5.29 -16.15
CA PRO A 63 -7.73 -6.45 -16.37
C PRO A 63 -6.30 -6.08 -16.74
N ASP A 64 -6.08 -4.84 -17.17
CA ASP A 64 -4.76 -4.35 -17.56
C ASP A 64 -4.06 -3.59 -16.43
N ARG A 65 -4.60 -3.69 -15.20
CA ARG A 65 -3.98 -3.00 -14.05
C ARG A 65 -2.55 -3.47 -13.84
N GLU A 66 -1.76 -2.59 -13.24
CA GLU A 66 -0.38 -2.90 -12.89
C GLU A 66 -0.31 -4.12 -11.95
N ARG A 67 0.70 -4.93 -12.16
CA ARG A 67 1.03 -6.02 -11.23
C ARG A 67 2.03 -5.51 -10.24
N LEU A 68 1.70 -5.65 -8.95
CA LEU A 68 2.55 -5.20 -7.87
C LEU A 68 3.06 -6.39 -7.08
N ASP A 69 4.37 -6.43 -6.88
CA ASP A 69 5.00 -7.22 -5.82
C ASP A 69 5.46 -6.26 -4.72
N HIS A 70 5.73 -6.79 -3.55
CA HIS A 70 6.19 -5.99 -2.42
C HIS A 70 7.36 -6.67 -1.73
N ARG A 71 8.24 -5.86 -1.16
CA ARG A 71 9.42 -6.36 -0.44
C ARG A 71 9.89 -5.33 0.58
N ASP A 72 10.86 -5.74 1.39
CA ASP A 72 11.54 -4.88 2.37
C ASP A 72 10.55 -4.30 3.39
N GLU A 73 9.59 -5.11 3.82
CA GLU A 73 8.59 -4.69 4.79
C GLU A 73 9.21 -4.47 6.16
N LYS A 74 8.91 -3.32 6.75
CA LYS A 74 9.28 -3.00 8.13
C LYS A 74 8.05 -2.50 8.86
N ALA A 75 7.72 -3.18 9.95
CA ALA A 75 6.59 -2.82 10.79
C ALA A 75 7.04 -1.96 11.95
N ILE A 76 6.32 -0.86 12.18
CA ILE A 76 6.55 0.03 13.32
C ILE A 76 5.21 0.16 14.03
N VAL A 77 5.11 -0.39 15.25
CA VAL A 77 3.86 -0.47 16.00
C VAL A 77 3.98 0.35 17.27
N SER A 78 2.94 1.11 17.57
CA SER A 78 2.82 1.89 18.80
C SER A 78 1.38 1.78 19.30
N GLY A 79 1.16 0.96 20.33
CA GLY A 79 -0.17 0.74 20.88
C GLY A 79 -1.10 0.09 19.86
N SER A 80 -2.23 0.73 19.61
CA SER A 80 -3.23 0.24 18.66
C SER A 80 -3.06 0.79 17.25
N GLU A 81 -1.96 1.48 16.97
CA GLU A 81 -1.64 1.98 15.64
C GLU A 81 -0.29 1.46 15.20
N GLY A 82 -0.11 1.35 13.90
CA GLY A 82 1.15 0.93 13.34
C GLY A 82 1.20 1.20 11.86
N ARG A 83 2.40 1.14 11.32
CA ARG A 83 2.60 1.30 9.89
C ARG A 83 3.57 0.26 9.38
N VAL A 84 3.41 -0.07 8.12
CA VAL A 84 4.39 -0.87 7.38
C VAL A 84 4.94 0.02 6.29
N VAL A 85 6.26 0.17 6.27
CA VAL A 85 6.96 0.80 5.16
C VAL A 85 7.55 -0.31 4.32
N CYS A 86 7.40 -0.21 3.01
CA CYS A 86 7.86 -1.25 2.11
C CYS A 86 8.12 -0.68 0.72
N VAL A 87 8.60 -1.54 -0.16
CA VAL A 87 8.84 -1.20 -1.56
C VAL A 87 7.84 -1.97 -2.40
N GLU A 88 7.16 -1.26 -3.31
CA GLU A 88 6.30 -1.86 -4.32
C GLU A 88 7.09 -1.94 -5.62
N ILE A 89 7.05 -3.10 -6.25
CA ILE A 89 7.70 -3.32 -7.54
C ILE A 89 6.62 -3.46 -8.59
N VAL A 90 6.65 -2.57 -9.58
CA VAL A 90 5.73 -2.64 -10.72
C VAL A 90 6.33 -3.56 -11.76
N SER A 91 5.71 -4.72 -11.95
CA SER A 91 6.21 -5.75 -12.86
C SER A 91 6.25 -5.26 -14.31
N GLY A 92 7.38 -5.47 -14.95
CA GLY A 92 7.56 -5.16 -16.37
C GLY A 92 7.87 -3.71 -16.67
N ALA A 93 7.74 -2.80 -15.71
CA ALA A 93 8.00 -1.37 -15.93
C ALA A 93 9.36 -0.92 -15.40
N GLY A 94 10.05 -1.75 -14.61
CA GLY A 94 11.33 -1.36 -14.01
C GLY A 94 11.19 -0.22 -13.01
N VAL A 95 10.01 -0.04 -12.43
CA VAL A 95 9.70 1.04 -11.51
C VAL A 95 9.47 0.48 -10.12
N ALA A 96 10.06 1.14 -9.13
CA ALA A 96 9.80 0.84 -7.72
C ALA A 96 9.20 2.05 -7.04
N LEU A 97 8.32 1.78 -6.07
CA LEU A 97 7.63 2.79 -5.30
C LEU A 97 7.95 2.59 -3.83
N ALA A 98 8.12 3.69 -3.11
CA ALA A 98 8.18 3.66 -1.65
C ALA A 98 6.74 3.76 -1.14
N ALA A 99 6.33 2.81 -0.31
CA ALA A 99 4.96 2.76 0.20
C ALA A 99 4.92 2.85 1.70
N THR A 100 3.90 3.54 2.20
CA THR A 100 3.54 3.53 3.61
C THR A 100 2.10 3.07 3.73
N ASN A 101 1.88 2.01 4.49
CA ASN A 101 0.57 1.46 4.78
C ASN A 101 0.33 1.60 6.27
N TRP A 102 -0.66 2.40 6.65
CA TRP A 102 -0.95 2.70 8.04
C TRP A 102 -2.17 1.91 8.48
N PHE A 103 -2.06 1.30 9.66
CA PHE A 103 -3.08 0.41 10.19
C PHE A 103 -3.49 0.83 11.60
N ARG A 104 -4.71 0.49 11.97
CA ARG A 104 -5.21 0.61 13.33
C ARG A 104 -5.78 -0.74 13.75
N ARG A 105 -5.51 -1.15 15.00
CA ARG A 105 -6.10 -2.36 15.54
C ARG A 105 -7.52 -2.05 16.04
N ILE A 106 -8.50 -2.70 15.43
CA ILE A 106 -9.92 -2.54 15.72
C ILE A 106 -10.47 -3.93 15.96
N ASP A 107 -11.04 -4.16 17.15
CA ASP A 107 -11.59 -5.47 17.51
C ASP A 107 -10.59 -6.60 17.27
N SER A 108 -9.37 -6.40 17.73
CA SER A 108 -8.25 -7.34 17.60
C SER A 108 -7.73 -7.59 16.19
N GLU A 109 -8.22 -6.84 15.21
CA GLU A 109 -7.77 -6.95 13.83
C GLU A 109 -7.12 -5.65 13.36
N TRP A 110 -6.03 -5.77 12.59
CA TRP A 110 -5.38 -4.63 12.00
C TRP A 110 -6.07 -4.26 10.70
N ARG A 111 -6.62 -3.03 10.64
CA ARG A 111 -7.32 -2.50 9.47
C ARG A 111 -6.54 -1.31 8.91
N MET A 112 -6.49 -1.23 7.59
CA MET A 112 -5.79 -0.14 6.93
C MET A 112 -6.56 1.17 7.07
N VAL A 113 -5.85 2.24 7.44
CA VAL A 113 -6.44 3.58 7.56
C VAL A 113 -5.81 4.57 6.60
N HIS A 114 -4.64 4.25 6.05
CA HIS A 114 -4.01 5.10 5.05
C HIS A 114 -3.06 4.27 4.18
N HIS A 115 -3.04 4.59 2.90
CA HIS A 115 -2.07 4.06 1.94
C HIS A 115 -1.52 5.21 1.12
N GLN A 116 -0.20 5.20 0.93
CA GLN A 116 0.46 6.13 0.01
C GLN A 116 1.68 5.46 -0.61
N ALA A 117 1.86 5.66 -1.89
CA ALA A 117 3.05 5.19 -2.59
C ALA A 117 3.53 6.25 -3.58
N SER A 118 4.85 6.33 -3.76
CA SER A 118 5.46 7.29 -4.66
C SER A 118 6.72 6.69 -5.30
N PRO A 119 7.07 7.11 -6.53
CA PRO A 119 8.26 6.60 -7.20
C PRO A 119 9.54 6.86 -6.41
N ILE A 120 10.45 5.88 -6.46
CA ILE A 120 11.77 6.03 -5.85
C ILE A 120 12.71 6.61 -6.91
N ALA A 121 13.16 7.84 -6.71
CA ALA A 121 14.03 8.51 -7.65
C ALA A 121 15.33 7.76 -7.88
N ALA A 122 15.87 7.10 -6.84
CA ALA A 122 17.08 6.31 -6.95
C ALA A 122 16.94 5.14 -7.94
N MET A 123 15.75 4.53 -8.02
CA MET A 123 15.47 3.45 -8.97
C MET A 123 15.42 3.98 -10.40
N LEU A 124 14.84 5.16 -10.59
CA LEU A 124 14.83 5.82 -11.88
C LEU A 124 16.24 6.24 -12.29
N ALA A 125 17.07 6.63 -11.34
CA ALA A 125 18.44 7.09 -11.58
C ALA A 125 19.42 5.95 -11.90
N GLU A 126 19.07 4.69 -11.73
CA GLU A 126 19.91 3.56 -12.09
C GLU A 126 20.26 3.54 -13.58
N ALA A 127 19.41 4.11 -14.43
CA ALA A 127 19.65 4.25 -15.86
C ALA A 127 20.48 5.48 -16.19
N ALA A 128 20.81 6.34 -15.22
CA ALA A 128 21.55 7.59 -15.39
C ALA A 128 23.00 7.41 -14.94
N PRO A 129 23.91 8.35 -15.35
CA PRO A 129 25.26 8.34 -14.82
C PRO A 129 25.27 8.39 -13.29
N SER A 130 26.24 7.69 -12.68
CA SER A 130 26.31 7.57 -11.23
C SER A 130 26.43 8.90 -10.51
N SER A 131 27.01 9.91 -11.13
CA SER A 131 27.13 11.27 -10.57
C SER A 131 25.78 11.97 -10.38
N GLN A 132 24.71 11.47 -11.00
CA GLN A 132 23.36 12.02 -10.88
C GLN A 132 22.49 11.27 -9.88
N ARG A 133 23.01 10.21 -9.27
CA ARG A 133 22.24 9.46 -8.27
C ARG A 133 22.16 10.26 -6.99
N LEU A 134 20.99 10.18 -6.36
CA LEU A 134 20.78 10.78 -5.05
C LEU A 134 21.49 9.98 -3.97
N ASN A 135 22.03 10.68 -3.03
CA ASN A 135 22.71 10.06 -1.89
C ASN A 135 21.73 9.78 -0.75
#